data_f039c45d2bcef1f9634ccdd686b8b346
#
_entry.id   f039c45d2bcef1f9634ccdd686b8b346
#
_cell.length_a   1.000
_cell.length_b   1.000
_cell.length_c   1.000
_cell.angle_alpha   90.00
_cell.angle_beta   90.00
_cell.angle_gamma   90.00
#
_symmetry.space_group_name_H-M   'P 1'
#
loop_
_entity.id
_entity.type
_entity.pdbx_description
1 polymer ?
#
loop_
_entity_poly.entity_id
_entity_poly.type
_entity_poly.pdbx_seq_one_letter_code
_entity_poly.pdbx_strand_id
1 'polypeptide(L)'
;MESLQSHRVEMISIAVALVAIGAGTAFYFYITKKPKGCLDPENFKEYKLVKRTELSHNVAKFKFALPTPNSVLGLPIGQHMSCRGKDSAGEEVVKPYTPTTLDCDIGYFELVIKMYPQGRMSHHFREMREGDYLAVKGPKGRFKYQPNQVRAFGMIAGGTGITPMFQVTRAILENPDDKTNIHLIYANVTYEDILLKEEIDNLAIIFPNQFNVYYVLNQPPEGWEGGIGFISKEMIQSHCPPPATDVQILRCGPPPMNKAMAAHLNDLGYTAQMQFQF
;
A
#
# COMPACT_ATOMS: atom_id res chain seq x y z
N MET A 1 22.31 -19.38 -64.52
CA MET A 1 22.54 -18.14 -63.72
C MET A 1 21.31 -17.69 -62.92
N GLU A 2 20.10 -17.82 -63.42
CA GLU A 2 18.85 -17.45 -62.70
C GLU A 2 18.58 -18.24 -61.42
N SER A 3 18.88 -19.53 -61.35
CA SER A 3 18.63 -20.32 -60.14
C SER A 3 19.52 -19.93 -58.94
N LEU A 4 20.76 -19.53 -59.18
CA LEU A 4 21.69 -19.07 -58.15
C LEU A 4 21.29 -17.67 -57.61
N GLN A 5 20.65 -16.84 -58.43
CA GLN A 5 20.20 -15.53 -58.07
C GLN A 5 18.90 -15.63 -57.22
N SER A 6 18.01 -16.53 -57.55
CA SER A 6 16.80 -16.85 -56.76
C SER A 6 17.15 -17.32 -55.35
N HIS A 7 18.05 -18.31 -55.20
CA HIS A 7 18.50 -18.79 -53.90
C HIS A 7 19.18 -17.70 -53.02
N ARG A 8 19.92 -16.77 -53.63
CA ARG A 8 20.50 -15.64 -52.90
C ARG A 8 19.44 -14.68 -52.37
N VAL A 9 18.41 -14.40 -53.16
CA VAL A 9 17.29 -13.52 -52.74
C VAL A 9 16.49 -14.18 -51.60
N GLU A 10 16.20 -15.48 -51.70
CA GLU A 10 15.52 -16.22 -50.61
C GLU A 10 16.34 -16.24 -49.30
N MET A 11 17.65 -16.51 -49.39
CA MET A 11 18.53 -16.50 -48.20
C MET A 11 18.61 -15.11 -47.56
N ILE A 12 18.66 -14.05 -48.36
CA ILE A 12 18.65 -12.65 -47.85
C ILE A 12 17.30 -12.35 -47.18
N SER A 13 16.19 -12.76 -47.80
CA SER A 13 14.86 -12.54 -47.25
C SER A 13 14.66 -13.28 -45.90
N ILE A 14 15.15 -14.52 -45.78
CA ILE A 14 15.13 -15.29 -44.52
C ILE A 14 16.01 -14.61 -43.46
N ALA A 15 17.21 -14.15 -43.83
CA ALA A 15 18.09 -13.46 -42.89
C ALA A 15 17.48 -12.15 -42.38
N VAL A 16 16.83 -11.36 -43.22
CA VAL A 16 16.14 -10.11 -42.85
C VAL A 16 14.95 -10.43 -41.91
N ALA A 17 14.16 -11.46 -42.21
CA ALA A 17 13.04 -11.88 -41.34
C ALA A 17 13.53 -12.31 -39.96
N LEU A 18 14.61 -13.09 -39.87
CA LEU A 18 15.19 -13.52 -38.58
C LEU A 18 15.73 -12.33 -37.78
N VAL A 19 16.37 -11.34 -38.41
CA VAL A 19 16.82 -10.12 -37.74
C VAL A 19 15.63 -9.29 -37.24
N ALA A 20 14.57 -9.17 -38.03
CA ALA A 20 13.35 -8.44 -37.63
C ALA A 20 12.65 -9.11 -36.45
N ILE A 21 12.54 -10.45 -36.46
CA ILE A 21 11.99 -11.22 -35.34
C ILE A 21 12.88 -11.08 -34.09
N GLY A 22 14.20 -11.18 -34.24
CA GLY A 22 15.16 -11.00 -33.14
C GLY A 22 15.10 -9.60 -32.53
N ALA A 23 15.02 -8.55 -33.35
CA ALA A 23 14.87 -7.17 -32.92
C ALA A 23 13.50 -6.94 -32.24
N GLY A 24 12.42 -7.50 -32.81
CA GLY A 24 11.07 -7.43 -32.23
C GLY A 24 10.96 -8.12 -30.87
N THR A 25 11.56 -9.30 -30.73
CA THR A 25 11.60 -10.01 -29.44
C THR A 25 12.48 -9.30 -28.42
N ALA A 26 13.65 -8.80 -28.80
CA ALA A 26 14.51 -8.02 -27.91
C ALA A 26 13.80 -6.74 -27.45
N PHE A 27 13.14 -6.00 -28.36
CA PHE A 27 12.34 -4.84 -28.04
C PHE A 27 11.16 -5.17 -27.11
N TYR A 28 10.43 -6.27 -27.39
CA TYR A 28 9.36 -6.76 -26.52
C TYR A 28 9.86 -7.07 -25.10
N PHE A 29 10.97 -7.79 -24.97
CA PHE A 29 11.60 -8.05 -23.67
C PHE A 29 12.11 -6.78 -22.99
N TYR A 30 12.62 -5.82 -23.74
CA TYR A 30 13.07 -4.54 -23.19
C TYR A 30 11.92 -3.72 -22.60
N ILE A 31 10.77 -3.59 -23.31
CA ILE A 31 9.61 -2.82 -22.85
C ILE A 31 8.78 -3.56 -21.78
N THR A 32 8.81 -4.91 -21.75
CA THR A 32 8.08 -5.69 -20.75
C THR A 32 8.88 -5.96 -19.48
N LYS A 33 10.19 -5.67 -19.47
CA LYS A 33 11.03 -5.86 -18.30
C LYS A 33 10.65 -4.85 -17.22
N LYS A 34 9.93 -5.33 -16.20
CA LYS A 34 9.60 -4.50 -15.02
C LYS A 34 10.90 -3.91 -14.45
N PRO A 35 10.96 -2.60 -14.13
CA PRO A 35 12.12 -2.01 -13.51
C PRO A 35 12.47 -2.74 -12.21
N LYS A 36 13.74 -2.99 -11.99
CA LYS A 36 14.21 -3.62 -10.74
C LYS A 36 13.97 -2.66 -9.58
N GLY A 37 13.24 -3.12 -8.55
CA GLY A 37 13.00 -2.34 -7.35
C GLY A 37 14.27 -1.97 -6.59
N CYS A 38 14.21 -0.88 -5.84
CA CYS A 38 15.35 -0.39 -5.03
C CYS A 38 15.47 -1.07 -3.69
N LEU A 39 14.42 -1.72 -3.18
CA LEU A 39 14.44 -2.43 -1.92
C LEU A 39 15.36 -3.66 -1.96
N ASP A 40 15.87 -4.03 -0.79
CA ASP A 40 16.67 -5.22 -0.58
C ASP A 40 16.07 -5.99 0.61
N PRO A 41 15.65 -7.26 0.44
CA PRO A 41 15.03 -8.03 1.52
C PRO A 41 15.99 -8.44 2.63
N GLU A 42 17.31 -8.46 2.35
CA GLU A 42 18.32 -8.93 3.28
C GLU A 42 19.09 -7.78 3.96
N ASN A 43 19.29 -6.67 3.24
CA ASN A 43 20.13 -5.58 3.72
C ASN A 43 19.35 -4.28 3.86
N PHE A 44 19.66 -3.50 4.91
CA PHE A 44 19.15 -2.12 5.01
C PHE A 44 19.88 -1.24 3.99
N LYS A 45 19.10 -0.46 3.24
CA LYS A 45 19.55 0.61 2.35
C LYS A 45 19.08 1.94 2.89
N GLU A 46 19.86 2.97 2.67
CA GLU A 46 19.57 4.32 3.15
C GLU A 46 18.92 5.15 2.05
N TYR A 47 17.83 5.87 2.43
CA TYR A 47 17.08 6.74 1.55
C TYR A 47 17.03 8.14 2.15
N LYS A 48 17.38 9.15 1.34
CA LYS A 48 17.45 10.53 1.77
C LYS A 48 16.06 11.13 1.94
N LEU A 49 15.78 11.73 3.10
CA LEU A 49 14.59 12.55 3.32
C LEU A 49 14.74 13.85 2.52
N VAL A 50 13.85 14.08 1.57
CA VAL A 50 13.88 15.26 0.69
C VAL A 50 12.79 16.25 1.01
N LYS A 51 11.71 15.84 1.69
CA LYS A 51 10.67 16.74 2.16
C LYS A 51 9.97 16.16 3.39
N ARG A 52 9.75 17.01 4.39
CA ARG A 52 8.90 16.76 5.54
C ARG A 52 7.75 17.78 5.53
N THR A 53 6.52 17.29 5.61
CA THR A 53 5.32 18.14 5.63
C THR A 53 4.50 17.76 6.86
N GLU A 54 4.31 18.72 7.76
CA GLU A 54 3.42 18.53 8.91
C GLU A 54 1.96 18.50 8.42
N LEU A 55 1.22 17.47 8.83
CA LEU A 55 -0.19 17.29 8.49
C LEU A 55 -1.10 17.67 9.68
N SER A 56 -0.62 17.41 10.91
CA SER A 56 -1.27 17.84 12.15
C SER A 56 -0.23 17.96 13.27
N HIS A 57 -0.67 18.25 14.49
CA HIS A 57 0.20 18.41 15.66
C HIS A 57 1.11 17.20 15.96
N ASN A 58 0.75 16.02 15.49
CA ASN A 58 1.50 14.78 15.74
C ASN A 58 1.64 13.87 14.52
N VAL A 59 1.28 14.35 13.32
CA VAL A 59 1.37 13.59 12.07
C VAL A 59 2.18 14.36 11.05
N ALA A 60 3.13 13.69 10.41
CA ALA A 60 3.87 14.26 9.29
C ALA A 60 3.99 13.26 8.13
N LYS A 61 4.09 13.81 6.92
CA LYS A 61 4.40 13.11 5.69
C LYS A 61 5.90 13.28 5.40
N PHE A 62 6.59 12.17 5.23
CA PHE A 62 8.01 12.09 4.94
C PHE A 62 8.21 11.57 3.53
N LYS A 63 8.81 12.37 2.66
CA LYS A 63 9.14 12.00 1.27
C LYS A 63 10.62 11.67 1.16
N PHE A 64 10.93 10.44 0.74
CA PHE A 64 12.27 9.93 0.57
C PHE A 64 12.59 9.75 -0.91
N ALA A 65 13.76 10.22 -1.33
CA ALA A 65 14.23 10.03 -2.70
C ALA A 65 14.71 8.59 -2.94
N LEU A 66 14.36 8.04 -4.09
CA LEU A 66 14.98 6.84 -4.64
C LEU A 66 16.30 7.18 -5.35
N PRO A 67 17.15 6.19 -5.67
CA PRO A 67 18.48 6.44 -6.23
C PRO A 67 18.50 7.29 -7.50
N THR A 68 17.47 7.21 -8.34
CA THR A 68 17.28 8.04 -9.53
C THR A 68 15.83 8.50 -9.66
N PRO A 69 15.55 9.59 -10.41
CA PRO A 69 14.18 10.05 -10.66
C PRO A 69 13.26 9.03 -11.34
N ASN A 70 13.83 8.03 -12.03
CA ASN A 70 13.09 6.99 -12.75
C ASN A 70 13.07 5.65 -12.01
N SER A 71 13.60 5.60 -10.78
CA SER A 71 13.60 4.38 -9.97
C SER A 71 12.21 4.08 -9.44
N VAL A 72 11.92 2.79 -9.23
CA VAL A 72 10.74 2.31 -8.50
C VAL A 72 11.17 1.71 -7.17
N LEU A 73 10.30 1.81 -6.16
CA LEU A 73 10.57 1.26 -4.84
C LEU A 73 10.69 -0.27 -4.90
N GLY A 74 9.79 -0.94 -5.65
CA GLY A 74 9.76 -2.40 -5.77
C GLY A 74 9.09 -3.06 -4.57
N LEU A 75 8.05 -2.43 -4.01
CA LEU A 75 7.26 -2.97 -2.92
C LEU A 75 5.96 -3.57 -3.47
N PRO A 76 5.79 -4.90 -3.43
CA PRO A 76 4.54 -5.53 -3.82
C PRO A 76 3.37 -5.03 -2.98
N ILE A 77 2.21 -4.86 -3.59
CA ILE A 77 1.00 -4.37 -2.93
C ILE A 77 0.61 -5.28 -1.76
N GLY A 78 0.28 -4.67 -0.61
CA GLY A 78 -0.02 -5.36 0.63
C GLY A 78 1.21 -5.84 1.40
N GLN A 79 2.41 -5.47 0.96
CA GLN A 79 3.64 -5.69 1.72
C GLN A 79 4.14 -4.37 2.34
N HIS A 80 5.10 -4.49 3.26
CA HIS A 80 5.64 -3.37 4.02
C HIS A 80 7.17 -3.38 4.01
N MET A 81 7.75 -2.31 4.53
CA MET A 81 9.19 -2.16 4.76
C MET A 81 9.49 -2.17 6.26
N SER A 82 10.64 -2.70 6.64
CA SER A 82 11.23 -2.49 7.96
C SER A 82 12.06 -1.22 7.93
N CYS A 83 11.68 -0.22 8.72
CA CYS A 83 12.46 1.00 8.92
C CYS A 83 13.23 0.89 10.23
N ARG A 84 14.49 1.29 10.21
CA ARG A 84 15.41 1.27 11.35
C ARG A 84 15.77 2.68 11.76
N GLY A 85 15.69 2.95 13.05
CA GLY A 85 16.05 4.23 13.65
C GLY A 85 16.63 4.04 15.04
N LYS A 86 16.72 5.13 15.81
CA LYS A 86 17.14 5.15 17.21
C LYS A 86 16.06 5.76 18.08
N ASP A 87 15.88 5.22 19.28
CA ASP A 87 15.00 5.81 20.28
C ASP A 87 15.71 6.91 21.09
N SER A 88 15.02 7.45 22.09
CA SER A 88 15.55 8.52 22.97
C SER A 88 16.74 8.11 23.82
N ALA A 89 16.96 6.81 24.02
CA ALA A 89 18.13 6.27 24.69
C ALA A 89 19.30 5.97 23.72
N GLY A 90 19.11 6.21 22.41
CA GLY A 90 20.09 5.91 21.36
C GLY A 90 20.09 4.44 20.92
N GLU A 91 19.17 3.61 21.46
CA GLU A 91 19.07 2.20 21.12
C GLU A 91 18.41 2.00 19.77
N GLU A 92 18.85 0.98 19.03
CA GLU A 92 18.28 0.64 17.74
C GLU A 92 16.82 0.17 17.90
N VAL A 93 15.97 0.65 17.02
CA VAL A 93 14.57 0.24 16.90
C VAL A 93 14.23 -0.02 15.45
N VAL A 94 13.57 -1.16 15.19
CA VAL A 94 13.07 -1.53 13.87
C VAL A 94 11.56 -1.69 13.92
N LYS A 95 10.84 -1.04 13.02
CA LYS A 95 9.37 -1.12 12.92
C LYS A 95 8.92 -1.26 11.46
N PRO A 96 7.79 -1.96 11.23
CA PRO A 96 7.19 -2.05 9.90
C PRO A 96 6.45 -0.75 9.56
N TYR A 97 6.57 -0.34 8.28
CA TYR A 97 5.83 0.78 7.70
C TYR A 97 5.40 0.45 6.28
N THR A 98 4.20 0.85 5.93
CA THR A 98 3.68 0.75 4.56
C THR A 98 3.63 2.15 3.95
N PRO A 99 4.32 2.41 2.83
CA PRO A 99 4.26 3.70 2.14
C PRO A 99 2.87 3.94 1.56
N THR A 100 2.52 5.21 1.44
CA THR A 100 1.30 5.66 0.77
C THR A 100 1.45 5.74 -0.75
N THR A 101 2.68 5.65 -1.24
CA THR A 101 3.04 5.58 -2.67
C THR A 101 3.03 4.16 -3.18
N LEU A 102 2.84 4.02 -4.50
CA LEU A 102 2.93 2.77 -5.26
C LEU A 102 4.16 2.81 -6.19
N ASP A 103 4.44 1.73 -6.91
CA ASP A 103 5.56 1.68 -7.88
C ASP A 103 5.33 2.56 -9.12
N CYS A 104 4.10 3.04 -9.37
CA CYS A 104 3.83 4.08 -10.37
C CYS A 104 4.28 5.49 -9.94
N ASP A 105 4.47 5.72 -8.64
CA ASP A 105 5.02 6.96 -8.08
C ASP A 105 6.56 6.86 -8.14
N ILE A 106 7.15 7.13 -9.31
CA ILE A 106 8.58 6.94 -9.57
C ILE A 106 9.47 8.00 -8.91
N GLY A 107 10.68 7.60 -8.55
CA GLY A 107 11.74 8.49 -8.03
C GLY A 107 11.65 8.76 -6.53
N TYR A 108 10.59 8.34 -5.84
CA TYR A 108 10.42 8.56 -4.41
C TYR A 108 9.45 7.58 -3.76
N PHE A 109 9.42 7.54 -2.43
CA PHE A 109 8.31 6.99 -1.66
C PHE A 109 7.94 7.92 -0.51
N GLU A 110 6.69 7.80 -0.03
CA GLU A 110 6.16 8.61 1.07
C GLU A 110 5.67 7.74 2.22
N LEU A 111 6.02 8.17 3.44
CA LEU A 111 5.48 7.60 4.68
C LEU A 111 4.65 8.67 5.40
N VAL A 112 3.44 8.31 5.81
CA VAL A 112 2.62 9.11 6.73
C VAL A 112 2.77 8.53 8.12
N ILE A 113 3.35 9.31 9.02
CA ILE A 113 3.77 8.85 10.35
C ILE A 113 3.02 9.64 11.42
N LYS A 114 2.32 8.91 12.29
CA LYS A 114 1.81 9.48 13.55
C LYS A 114 2.87 9.30 14.63
N MET A 115 3.28 10.40 15.22
CA MET A 115 4.35 10.46 16.21
C MET A 115 3.77 10.38 17.62
N TYR A 116 3.74 9.20 18.20
CA TYR A 116 3.27 8.96 19.56
C TYR A 116 4.30 9.46 20.58
N PRO A 117 3.88 10.13 21.68
CA PRO A 117 4.81 10.66 22.69
C PRO A 117 5.79 9.62 23.26
N GLN A 118 5.31 8.42 23.53
CA GLN A 118 6.09 7.29 24.08
C GLN A 118 6.63 6.32 23.02
N GLY A 119 6.42 6.63 21.72
CA GLY A 119 6.81 5.73 20.64
C GLY A 119 8.32 5.77 20.39
N ARG A 120 9.02 4.63 20.53
CA ARG A 120 10.46 4.54 20.29
C ARG A 120 10.84 4.99 18.88
N MET A 121 10.19 4.46 17.84
CA MET A 121 10.44 4.88 16.46
C MET A 121 9.85 6.26 16.15
N SER A 122 8.81 6.69 16.87
CA SER A 122 8.25 8.04 16.78
C SER A 122 9.27 9.12 17.18
N HIS A 123 10.13 8.81 18.16
CA HIS A 123 11.26 9.68 18.52
C HIS A 123 12.16 9.92 17.32
N HIS A 124 12.59 8.83 16.64
CA HIS A 124 13.45 8.95 15.45
C HIS A 124 12.85 9.87 14.37
N PHE A 125 11.58 9.63 14.00
CA PHE A 125 10.91 10.45 12.99
C PHE A 125 10.71 11.91 13.43
N ARG A 126 10.53 12.17 14.73
CA ARG A 126 10.40 13.52 15.25
C ARG A 126 11.68 14.34 15.08
N GLU A 127 12.83 13.69 15.29
CA GLU A 127 14.15 14.32 15.18
C GLU A 127 14.66 14.42 13.72
N MET A 128 14.10 13.62 12.80
CA MET A 128 14.53 13.63 11.39
C MET A 128 14.29 14.99 10.72
N ARG A 129 15.29 15.46 10.00
CA ARG A 129 15.28 16.68 9.20
C ARG A 129 15.52 16.39 7.73
N GLU A 130 15.09 17.28 6.86
CA GLU A 130 15.39 17.20 5.43
C GLU A 130 16.91 17.12 5.23
N GLY A 131 17.36 16.15 4.43
CA GLY A 131 18.77 15.82 4.25
C GLY A 131 19.22 14.55 4.99
N ASP A 132 18.54 14.15 6.07
CA ASP A 132 18.83 12.92 6.81
C ASP A 132 18.48 11.67 6.01
N TYR A 133 18.95 10.52 6.50
CA TYR A 133 18.72 9.23 5.84
C TYR A 133 17.95 8.27 6.74
N LEU A 134 17.01 7.55 6.14
CA LEU A 134 16.27 6.45 6.77
C LEU A 134 16.78 5.11 6.24
N ALA A 135 17.20 4.22 7.14
CA ALA A 135 17.57 2.86 6.80
C ALA A 135 16.32 1.98 6.63
N VAL A 136 16.13 1.42 5.44
CA VAL A 136 14.95 0.65 5.04
C VAL A 136 15.34 -0.69 4.47
N LYS A 137 14.62 -1.75 4.86
CA LYS A 137 14.77 -3.11 4.35
C LYS A 137 13.42 -3.69 3.94
N GLY A 138 13.35 -4.33 2.80
CA GLY A 138 12.14 -4.96 2.27
C GLY A 138 12.29 -5.43 0.83
N PRO A 139 11.25 -5.97 0.25
CA PRO A 139 9.89 -6.09 0.77
C PRO A 139 9.74 -7.15 1.88
N LYS A 140 8.75 -6.98 2.76
CA LYS A 140 8.34 -7.94 3.78
C LYS A 140 6.81 -8.03 3.86
N GLY A 141 6.29 -9.19 4.23
CA GLY A 141 4.87 -9.44 4.37
C GLY A 141 4.41 -10.71 3.65
N ARG A 142 3.20 -11.16 3.99
CA ARG A 142 2.63 -12.42 3.47
C ARG A 142 1.45 -12.19 2.53
N PHE A 143 0.89 -10.98 2.51
CA PHE A 143 -0.22 -10.67 1.62
C PHE A 143 0.25 -10.70 0.18
N LYS A 144 -0.55 -11.34 -0.67
CA LYS A 144 -0.31 -11.40 -2.12
C LYS A 144 -1.55 -10.84 -2.81
N TYR A 145 -1.41 -9.66 -3.36
CA TYR A 145 -2.47 -9.03 -4.12
C TYR A 145 -2.37 -9.43 -5.60
N GLN A 146 -3.54 -9.70 -6.18
CA GLN A 146 -3.74 -9.83 -7.62
C GLN A 146 -5.03 -9.10 -8.00
N PRO A 147 -5.10 -8.39 -9.13
CA PRO A 147 -6.33 -7.77 -9.61
C PRO A 147 -7.46 -8.80 -9.75
N ASN A 148 -8.66 -8.43 -9.31
CA ASN A 148 -9.86 -9.27 -9.34
C ASN A 148 -9.75 -10.60 -8.57
N GLN A 149 -8.83 -10.72 -7.59
CA GLN A 149 -8.70 -11.97 -6.81
C GLN A 149 -9.93 -12.29 -5.96
N VAL A 150 -10.71 -11.28 -5.61
CA VAL A 150 -11.99 -11.38 -4.91
C VAL A 150 -12.97 -10.37 -5.50
N ARG A 151 -14.26 -10.60 -5.34
CA ARG A 151 -15.31 -9.65 -5.74
C ARG A 151 -15.30 -8.42 -4.84
N ALA A 152 -15.02 -8.59 -3.54
CA ALA A 152 -15.01 -7.48 -2.61
C ALA A 152 -14.03 -7.68 -1.45
N PHE A 153 -13.37 -6.58 -1.06
CA PHE A 153 -12.68 -6.47 0.21
C PHE A 153 -13.53 -5.69 1.22
N GLY A 154 -13.71 -6.26 2.42
CA GLY A 154 -14.00 -5.51 3.62
C GLY A 154 -12.68 -5.12 4.28
N MET A 155 -12.48 -3.86 4.58
CA MET A 155 -11.26 -3.35 5.22
C MET A 155 -11.59 -2.73 6.57
N ILE A 156 -10.87 -3.13 7.62
CA ILE A 156 -11.07 -2.63 8.98
C ILE A 156 -9.75 -2.04 9.46
N ALA A 157 -9.68 -0.71 9.54
CA ALA A 157 -8.49 0.04 9.92
C ALA A 157 -8.65 0.76 11.26
N GLY A 158 -7.60 0.79 12.08
CA GLY A 158 -7.53 1.61 13.30
C GLY A 158 -6.28 2.48 13.31
N GLY A 159 -6.47 3.81 13.37
CA GLY A 159 -5.37 4.78 13.38
C GLY A 159 -4.39 4.58 12.23
N THR A 160 -3.10 4.39 12.54
CA THR A 160 -2.06 4.15 11.52
C THR A 160 -2.20 2.85 10.73
N GLY A 161 -3.10 1.94 11.15
CA GLY A 161 -3.45 0.76 10.38
C GLY A 161 -4.13 1.05 9.03
N ILE A 162 -4.42 2.32 8.76
CA ILE A 162 -4.94 2.77 7.46
C ILE A 162 -3.92 2.62 6.33
N THR A 163 -2.61 2.72 6.58
CA THR A 163 -1.60 2.78 5.52
C THR A 163 -1.57 1.53 4.61
N PRO A 164 -1.63 0.27 5.10
CA PRO A 164 -1.76 -0.88 4.21
C PRO A 164 -3.12 -0.93 3.50
N MET A 165 -4.21 -0.48 4.13
CA MET A 165 -5.51 -0.39 3.47
C MET A 165 -5.48 0.62 2.33
N PHE A 166 -4.91 1.80 2.56
CA PHE A 166 -4.76 2.85 1.56
C PHE A 166 -3.92 2.39 0.36
N GLN A 167 -2.81 1.67 0.61
CA GLN A 167 -1.98 1.09 -0.45
C GLN A 167 -2.78 0.14 -1.35
N VAL A 168 -3.52 -0.81 -0.75
CA VAL A 168 -4.36 -1.78 -1.50
C VAL A 168 -5.49 -1.06 -2.22
N THR A 169 -6.16 -0.10 -1.57
CA THR A 169 -7.23 0.70 -2.16
C THR A 169 -6.76 1.46 -3.40
N ARG A 170 -5.63 2.17 -3.32
CA ARG A 170 -5.04 2.85 -4.48
C ARG A 170 -4.73 1.87 -5.61
N ALA A 171 -4.10 0.74 -5.29
CA ALA A 171 -3.73 -0.26 -6.29
C ALA A 171 -4.93 -0.83 -7.05
N ILE A 172 -6.07 -0.99 -6.39
CA ILE A 172 -7.33 -1.44 -6.99
C ILE A 172 -7.93 -0.31 -7.85
N LEU A 173 -8.14 0.86 -7.26
CA LEU A 173 -8.89 1.96 -7.90
C LEU A 173 -8.13 2.60 -9.06
N GLU A 174 -6.79 2.65 -9.01
CA GLU A 174 -5.94 3.19 -10.07
C GLU A 174 -5.72 2.18 -11.22
N ASN A 175 -6.14 0.91 -11.05
CA ASN A 175 -6.11 -0.11 -12.10
C ASN A 175 -7.50 -0.25 -12.75
N PRO A 176 -7.71 0.24 -13.98
CA PRO A 176 -9.03 0.19 -14.63
C PRO A 176 -9.54 -1.23 -14.91
N ASP A 177 -8.66 -2.23 -14.89
CA ASP A 177 -9.02 -3.63 -15.11
C ASP A 177 -9.43 -4.34 -13.81
N ASP A 178 -9.17 -3.76 -12.63
CA ASP A 178 -9.58 -4.31 -11.35
C ASP A 178 -10.98 -3.80 -10.96
N LYS A 179 -11.93 -4.73 -10.88
CA LYS A 179 -13.35 -4.44 -10.56
C LYS A 179 -13.71 -4.79 -9.11
N THR A 180 -12.72 -5.08 -8.28
CA THR A 180 -12.91 -5.40 -6.86
C THR A 180 -13.55 -4.23 -6.13
N ASN A 181 -14.67 -4.49 -5.44
CA ASN A 181 -15.30 -3.48 -4.57
C ASN A 181 -14.58 -3.38 -3.23
N ILE A 182 -14.53 -2.17 -2.67
CA ILE A 182 -13.85 -1.90 -1.41
C ILE A 182 -14.81 -1.24 -0.42
N HIS A 183 -14.90 -1.82 0.77
CA HIS A 183 -15.71 -1.33 1.88
C HIS A 183 -14.79 -1.10 3.08
N LEU A 184 -14.51 0.15 3.42
CA LEU A 184 -13.59 0.52 4.48
C LEU A 184 -14.36 0.99 5.72
N ILE A 185 -14.12 0.35 6.88
CA ILE A 185 -14.45 0.89 8.20
C ILE A 185 -13.15 1.42 8.81
N TYR A 186 -13.11 2.72 9.15
CA TYR A 186 -11.91 3.36 9.64
C TYR A 186 -12.14 4.04 10.99
N ALA A 187 -11.54 3.47 12.03
CA ALA A 187 -11.69 3.92 13.42
C ALA A 187 -10.53 4.79 13.89
N ASN A 188 -10.87 5.88 14.57
CA ASN A 188 -9.92 6.80 15.21
C ASN A 188 -10.45 7.30 16.57
N VAL A 189 -9.63 8.01 17.33
CA VAL A 189 -10.06 8.61 18.61
C VAL A 189 -10.86 9.85 18.35
N THR A 190 -10.30 10.84 17.66
CA THR A 190 -10.94 12.11 17.32
C THR A 190 -10.96 12.33 15.80
N TYR A 191 -11.64 13.37 15.36
CA TYR A 191 -11.69 13.73 13.94
C TYR A 191 -10.29 14.11 13.39
N GLU A 192 -9.51 14.83 14.16
CA GLU A 192 -8.15 15.27 13.81
C GLU A 192 -7.16 14.10 13.71
N ASP A 193 -7.51 12.97 14.29
CA ASP A 193 -6.72 11.73 14.23
C ASP A 193 -6.89 10.94 12.92
N ILE A 194 -7.87 11.32 12.07
CA ILE A 194 -8.14 10.61 10.82
C ILE A 194 -7.03 10.92 9.81
N LEU A 195 -6.08 10.00 9.69
CA LEU A 195 -5.00 10.10 8.72
C LEU A 195 -5.53 9.93 7.29
N LEU A 196 -4.96 10.68 6.32
CA LEU A 196 -5.30 10.55 4.90
C LEU A 196 -6.79 10.79 4.60
N LYS A 197 -7.49 11.57 5.45
CA LYS A 197 -8.93 11.76 5.29
C LYS A 197 -9.29 12.38 3.94
N GLU A 198 -8.58 13.43 3.54
CA GLU A 198 -8.82 14.11 2.28
C GLU A 198 -8.58 13.18 1.08
N GLU A 199 -7.49 12.40 1.12
CA GLU A 199 -7.16 11.45 0.06
C GLU A 199 -8.21 10.32 -0.03
N ILE A 200 -8.67 9.80 1.11
CA ILE A 200 -9.70 8.75 1.18
C ILE A 200 -11.04 9.26 0.69
N ASP A 201 -11.47 10.44 1.13
CA ASP A 201 -12.72 11.07 0.71
C ASP A 201 -12.72 11.37 -0.80
N ASN A 202 -11.62 11.88 -1.33
CA ASN A 202 -11.45 12.10 -2.76
C ASN A 202 -11.58 10.80 -3.57
N LEU A 203 -10.98 9.70 -3.10
CA LEU A 203 -11.13 8.39 -3.74
C LEU A 203 -12.59 7.92 -3.70
N ALA A 204 -13.32 8.12 -2.60
CA ALA A 204 -14.73 7.76 -2.51
C ALA A 204 -15.63 8.60 -3.44
N ILE A 205 -15.29 9.88 -3.64
CA ILE A 205 -15.99 10.76 -4.58
C ILE A 205 -15.71 10.36 -6.04
N ILE A 206 -14.47 10.00 -6.37
CA ILE A 206 -14.08 9.61 -7.74
C ILE A 206 -14.62 8.23 -8.11
N PHE A 207 -14.66 7.30 -7.16
CA PHE A 207 -15.05 5.90 -7.36
C PHE A 207 -16.28 5.48 -6.54
N PRO A 208 -17.42 6.19 -6.61
CA PRO A 208 -18.56 5.99 -5.69
C PRO A 208 -19.23 4.61 -5.82
N ASN A 209 -19.07 3.93 -6.97
CA ASN A 209 -19.63 2.60 -7.21
C ASN A 209 -18.66 1.46 -6.81
N GLN A 210 -17.42 1.77 -6.45
CA GLN A 210 -16.37 0.77 -6.18
C GLN A 210 -15.77 0.93 -4.79
N PHE A 211 -15.80 2.14 -4.20
CA PHE A 211 -15.21 2.42 -2.91
C PHE A 211 -16.18 3.13 -1.97
N ASN A 212 -16.38 2.56 -0.79
CA ASN A 212 -17.17 3.14 0.29
C ASN A 212 -16.34 3.20 1.57
N VAL A 213 -16.45 4.30 2.30
CA VAL A 213 -15.80 4.48 3.60
C VAL A 213 -16.82 4.84 4.69
N TYR A 214 -16.68 4.20 5.84
CA TYR A 214 -17.44 4.49 7.06
C TYR A 214 -16.47 4.81 8.19
N TYR A 215 -16.53 6.04 8.70
CA TYR A 215 -15.68 6.49 9.79
C TYR A 215 -16.31 6.22 11.14
N VAL A 216 -15.48 5.81 12.12
CA VAL A 216 -15.90 5.57 13.50
C VAL A 216 -14.99 6.36 14.44
N LEU A 217 -15.56 7.14 15.35
CA LEU A 217 -14.81 7.96 16.31
C LEU A 217 -15.19 7.63 17.75
N ASN A 218 -14.17 7.49 18.62
CA ASN A 218 -14.42 7.33 20.05
C ASN A 218 -14.92 8.63 20.70
N GLN A 219 -14.40 9.77 20.25
CA GLN A 219 -14.71 11.10 20.73
C GLN A 219 -15.08 11.98 19.53
N PRO A 220 -16.31 11.85 19.02
CA PRO A 220 -16.73 12.60 17.84
C PRO A 220 -17.01 14.07 18.19
N PRO A 221 -16.85 14.98 17.22
CA PRO A 221 -17.34 16.36 17.35
C PRO A 221 -18.88 16.41 17.33
N GLU A 222 -19.44 17.55 17.72
CA GLU A 222 -20.86 17.81 17.59
C GLU A 222 -21.28 17.72 16.11
N GLY A 223 -22.45 17.10 15.84
CA GLY A 223 -22.96 16.89 14.49
C GLY A 223 -22.30 15.74 13.70
N TRP A 224 -21.56 14.86 14.37
CA TRP A 224 -20.96 13.69 13.73
C TRP A 224 -22.01 12.69 13.25
N GLU A 225 -21.98 12.33 11.95
CA GLU A 225 -22.94 11.39 11.33
C GLU A 225 -22.37 9.96 11.18
N GLY A 226 -21.11 9.73 11.52
CA GLY A 226 -20.47 8.41 11.46
C GLY A 226 -20.70 7.55 12.71
N GLY A 227 -20.00 6.43 12.79
CA GLY A 227 -20.03 5.54 13.95
C GLY A 227 -19.42 6.18 15.20
N ILE A 228 -19.92 5.80 16.36
CA ILE A 228 -19.44 6.29 17.67
C ILE A 228 -18.94 5.12 18.51
N GLY A 229 -17.79 5.30 19.18
CA GLY A 229 -17.19 4.31 20.06
C GLY A 229 -16.23 3.37 19.33
N PHE A 230 -16.28 2.09 19.68
CA PHE A 230 -15.50 1.04 19.03
C PHE A 230 -16.31 0.37 17.90
N ILE A 231 -15.61 -0.18 16.92
CA ILE A 231 -16.26 -0.92 15.83
C ILE A 231 -17.03 -2.11 16.42
N SER A 232 -18.35 -2.16 16.18
CA SER A 232 -19.24 -3.21 16.61
C SER A 232 -19.54 -4.23 15.51
N LYS A 233 -20.20 -5.36 15.88
CA LYS A 233 -20.67 -6.35 14.90
C LYS A 233 -21.67 -5.76 13.93
N GLU A 234 -22.58 -4.93 14.41
CA GLU A 234 -23.63 -4.27 13.61
C GLU A 234 -23.01 -3.34 12.58
N MET A 235 -21.94 -2.61 12.93
CA MET A 235 -21.20 -1.78 11.98
C MET A 235 -20.54 -2.65 10.90
N ILE A 236 -19.96 -3.80 11.26
CA ILE A 236 -19.38 -4.73 10.29
C ILE A 236 -20.47 -5.28 9.36
N GLN A 237 -21.61 -5.70 9.89
CA GLN A 237 -22.74 -6.22 9.11
C GLN A 237 -23.30 -5.19 8.13
N SER A 238 -23.33 -3.92 8.54
CA SER A 238 -23.92 -2.83 7.72
C SER A 238 -22.94 -2.29 6.67
N HIS A 239 -21.65 -2.35 6.92
CA HIS A 239 -20.64 -1.64 6.12
C HIS A 239 -19.59 -2.55 5.48
N CYS A 240 -19.54 -3.85 5.78
CA CYS A 240 -18.70 -4.83 5.09
C CYS A 240 -19.53 -5.75 4.20
N PRO A 241 -18.95 -6.31 3.13
CA PRO A 241 -19.64 -7.32 2.32
C PRO A 241 -19.90 -8.57 3.17
N PRO A 242 -21.08 -9.22 3.06
CA PRO A 242 -21.37 -10.43 3.83
C PRO A 242 -20.39 -11.56 3.52
N PRO A 243 -20.17 -12.52 4.44
CA PRO A 243 -19.24 -13.62 4.24
C PRO A 243 -19.63 -14.45 3.00
N ALA A 244 -18.67 -14.61 2.10
CA ALA A 244 -18.78 -15.40 0.87
C ALA A 244 -17.39 -15.86 0.42
N THR A 245 -17.31 -16.88 -0.42
CA THR A 245 -16.03 -17.44 -0.90
C THR A 245 -15.22 -16.47 -1.76
N ASP A 246 -15.87 -15.45 -2.32
CA ASP A 246 -15.31 -14.38 -3.14
C ASP A 246 -15.16 -13.04 -2.37
N VAL A 247 -15.16 -13.10 -1.04
CA VAL A 247 -14.98 -11.94 -0.15
C VAL A 247 -13.79 -12.19 0.77
N GLN A 248 -12.99 -11.14 1.02
CA GLN A 248 -11.91 -11.17 2.01
C GLN A 248 -11.96 -9.93 2.89
N ILE A 249 -11.72 -10.12 4.19
CA ILE A 249 -11.58 -9.04 5.16
C ILE A 249 -10.10 -8.80 5.47
N LEU A 250 -9.67 -7.57 5.28
CA LEU A 250 -8.34 -7.09 5.65
C LEU A 250 -8.45 -6.25 6.92
N ARG A 251 -7.60 -6.51 7.91
CA ARG A 251 -7.62 -5.75 9.18
C ARG A 251 -6.23 -5.33 9.60
N CYS A 252 -6.12 -4.10 10.07
CA CYS A 252 -4.90 -3.54 10.63
C CYS A 252 -5.24 -2.47 11.69
N GLY A 253 -4.66 -2.61 12.87
CA GLY A 253 -4.89 -1.68 13.98
C GLY A 253 -4.18 -2.13 15.25
N PRO A 254 -4.44 -1.46 16.39
CA PRO A 254 -3.89 -1.87 17.67
C PRO A 254 -4.24 -3.32 18.04
N PRO A 255 -3.36 -4.04 18.78
CA PRO A 255 -3.60 -5.43 19.13
C PRO A 255 -4.97 -5.72 19.80
N PRO A 256 -5.48 -4.88 20.73
CA PRO A 256 -6.81 -5.10 21.29
C PRO A 256 -7.93 -5.03 20.25
N MET A 257 -7.86 -4.06 19.31
CA MET A 257 -8.80 -3.93 18.21
C MET A 257 -8.76 -5.17 17.29
N ASN A 258 -7.56 -5.58 16.87
CA ASN A 258 -7.41 -6.76 16.01
C ASN A 258 -7.99 -8.02 16.65
N LYS A 259 -7.84 -8.19 17.96
CA LYS A 259 -8.43 -9.31 18.73
C LYS A 259 -9.95 -9.23 18.74
N ALA A 260 -10.53 -8.06 19.00
CA ALA A 260 -11.98 -7.86 19.01
C ALA A 260 -12.57 -8.09 17.61
N MET A 261 -11.95 -7.54 16.56
CA MET A 261 -12.41 -7.73 15.18
C MET A 261 -12.36 -9.19 14.75
N ALA A 262 -11.32 -9.94 15.14
CA ALA A 262 -11.28 -11.38 14.85
C ALA A 262 -12.47 -12.13 15.49
N ALA A 263 -12.84 -11.82 16.74
CA ALA A 263 -14.00 -12.41 17.39
C ALA A 263 -15.31 -12.03 16.68
N HIS A 264 -15.52 -10.75 16.40
CA HIS A 264 -16.73 -10.29 15.69
C HIS A 264 -16.87 -10.93 14.31
N LEU A 265 -15.79 -11.02 13.54
CA LEU A 265 -15.80 -11.63 12.22
C LEU A 265 -16.12 -13.13 12.28
N ASN A 266 -15.56 -13.87 13.26
CA ASN A 266 -15.90 -15.27 13.47
C ASN A 266 -17.38 -15.46 13.82
N ASP A 267 -17.92 -14.63 14.72
CA ASP A 267 -19.34 -14.66 15.10
C ASP A 267 -20.27 -14.33 13.92
N LEU A 268 -19.81 -13.53 12.97
CA LEU A 268 -20.53 -13.16 11.75
C LEU A 268 -20.36 -14.20 10.62
N GLY A 269 -19.61 -15.29 10.83
CA GLY A 269 -19.44 -16.37 9.88
C GLY A 269 -18.30 -16.19 8.87
N TYR A 270 -17.42 -15.20 9.05
CA TYR A 270 -16.21 -15.10 8.21
C TYR A 270 -15.18 -16.14 8.67
N THR A 271 -14.84 -17.07 7.80
CA THR A 271 -13.85 -18.12 8.08
C THR A 271 -12.43 -17.53 8.17
N ALA A 272 -11.49 -18.32 8.70
CA ALA A 272 -10.09 -17.90 8.78
C ALA A 272 -9.47 -17.60 7.39
N GLN A 273 -9.91 -18.29 6.34
CA GLN A 273 -9.46 -18.04 4.96
C GLN A 273 -9.95 -16.71 4.40
N MET A 274 -11.11 -16.24 4.87
CA MET A 274 -11.66 -14.94 4.50
C MET A 274 -11.02 -13.77 5.24
N GLN A 275 -10.09 -14.02 6.18
CA GLN A 275 -9.50 -12.97 7.02
C GLN A 275 -8.00 -12.88 6.81
N PHE A 276 -7.51 -11.67 6.67
CA PHE A 276 -6.08 -11.36 6.68
C PHE A 276 -5.80 -10.22 7.66
N GLN A 277 -4.77 -10.40 8.49
CA GLN A 277 -4.27 -9.36 9.39
C GLN A 277 -2.88 -8.93 8.94
N PHE A 278 -2.73 -7.62 8.72
CA PHE A 278 -1.44 -6.99 8.48
C PHE A 278 -0.61 -6.89 9.75
#